data_90a6f2b52a4a0caf7f839369beecfa0d
#
_entry.id   90a6f2b52a4a0caf7f839369beecfa0d
#
_cell.length_a   1.000
_cell.length_b   1.000
_cell.length_c   1.000
_cell.angle_alpha   90.00
_cell.angle_beta   90.00
_cell.angle_gamma   90.00
#
_symmetry.space_group_name_H-M   'P 1'
#
loop_
_entity.id
_entity.type
_entity.pdbx_description
1 polymer ?
#
loop_
_entity_poly.entity_id
_entity_poly.type
_entity_poly.pdbx_seq_one_letter_code
_entity_poly.pdbx_strand_id
1 'polypeptide(L)'
;SNKTITISADLMKKCLESSKFAGLTWELILETYFGEPLQVKKEIELAESKRREDYFAEILESISDESGREWLRSILEEKKEGYLLITQLYKESPEELRSILTYVTTGIAKLKVFQDKKQKELLAVFSANVTGNPHYFDEGKTGEKLLFNYLGERNFDLKQEGLSRAEYKNRIYYEAGILKDEVSNDALAYGIHGWKPDGGLHEGIEGFLENREPVKLTLQTIGRLEKVCGQSSQVYVVENPA
;
A
#
# COMPACT_ATOMS: atom_id res chain seq x y z
N SER A 1 -14.95 -16.92 -46.89
CA SER A 1 -15.05 -17.60 -45.58
C SER A 1 -13.82 -18.45 -45.39
N ASN A 2 -12.97 -18.04 -44.44
CA ASN A 2 -11.82 -18.87 -44.03
C ASN A 2 -12.34 -20.10 -43.31
N LYS A 3 -12.26 -21.27 -43.96
CA LYS A 3 -12.54 -22.55 -43.31
C LYS A 3 -11.32 -22.91 -42.47
N THR A 4 -11.50 -22.87 -41.14
CA THR A 4 -10.50 -23.40 -40.21
C THR A 4 -10.59 -24.93 -40.20
N ILE A 5 -9.47 -25.60 -40.47
CA ILE A 5 -9.37 -27.06 -40.40
C ILE A 5 -8.62 -27.37 -39.12
N THR A 6 -9.26 -28.14 -38.23
CA THR A 6 -8.62 -28.64 -37.03
C THR A 6 -8.03 -30.02 -37.29
N ILE A 7 -6.71 -30.18 -37.11
CA ILE A 7 -6.00 -31.44 -37.30
C ILE A 7 -5.54 -31.88 -35.89
N SER A 8 -5.85 -33.15 -35.53
CA SER A 8 -5.36 -33.71 -34.27
C SER A 8 -3.90 -34.09 -34.38
N ALA A 9 -3.18 -34.07 -33.25
CA ALA A 9 -1.79 -34.48 -33.19
C ALA A 9 -1.59 -35.95 -33.66
N ASP A 10 -2.52 -36.85 -33.34
CA ASP A 10 -2.52 -38.23 -33.76
C ASP A 10 -2.65 -38.39 -35.29
N LEU A 11 -3.50 -37.56 -35.91
CA LEU A 11 -3.63 -37.59 -37.38
C LEU A 11 -2.35 -37.08 -38.05
N MET A 12 -1.77 -36.03 -37.49
CA MET A 12 -0.48 -35.50 -37.99
C MET A 12 0.63 -36.55 -37.86
N LYS A 13 0.70 -37.27 -36.74
CA LYS A 13 1.68 -38.35 -36.51
C LYS A 13 1.50 -39.47 -37.55
N LYS A 14 0.30 -39.95 -37.78
CA LYS A 14 0.00 -40.96 -38.80
C LYS A 14 0.37 -40.52 -40.20
N CYS A 15 0.10 -39.26 -40.56
CA CYS A 15 0.48 -38.71 -41.85
C CYS A 15 2.00 -38.64 -42.03
N LEU A 16 2.74 -38.31 -40.96
CA LEU A 16 4.20 -38.29 -41.00
C LEU A 16 4.77 -39.68 -41.18
N GLU A 17 4.28 -40.68 -40.43
CA GLU A 17 4.66 -42.08 -40.49
C GLU A 17 4.43 -42.70 -41.88
N SER A 18 3.39 -42.25 -42.60
CA SER A 18 3.06 -42.70 -43.96
C SER A 18 3.75 -41.92 -45.07
N SER A 19 4.57 -40.93 -44.74
CA SER A 19 5.24 -40.05 -45.70
C SER A 19 6.71 -40.46 -45.94
N LYS A 20 7.38 -39.78 -46.87
CA LYS A 20 8.85 -39.93 -47.09
C LYS A 20 9.67 -39.44 -45.88
N PHE A 21 9.05 -38.86 -44.90
CA PHE A 21 9.66 -38.38 -43.66
C PHE A 21 9.41 -39.34 -42.49
N ALA A 22 8.97 -40.59 -42.77
CA ALA A 22 8.85 -41.63 -41.77
C ALA A 22 10.18 -41.82 -41.04
N GLY A 23 10.17 -41.70 -39.73
CA GLY A 23 11.37 -41.71 -38.87
C GLY A 23 11.79 -40.37 -38.30
N LEU A 24 11.19 -39.26 -38.78
CA LEU A 24 11.29 -37.97 -38.08
C LEU A 24 10.15 -37.83 -37.08
N THR A 25 10.44 -37.22 -35.93
CA THR A 25 9.42 -36.84 -34.96
C THR A 25 8.89 -35.42 -35.24
N TRP A 26 7.68 -35.13 -34.83
CA TRP A 26 7.13 -33.76 -34.94
C TRP A 26 7.96 -32.78 -34.18
N GLU A 27 8.47 -33.17 -33.03
CA GLU A 27 9.37 -32.37 -32.21
C GLU A 27 10.58 -31.92 -33.02
N LEU A 28 11.27 -32.87 -33.65
CA LEU A 28 12.46 -32.59 -34.47
C LEU A 28 12.14 -31.68 -35.68
N ILE A 29 10.99 -31.88 -36.32
CA ILE A 29 10.55 -31.02 -37.42
C ILE A 29 10.31 -29.60 -36.97
N LEU A 30 9.60 -29.42 -35.83
CA LEU A 30 9.30 -28.11 -35.29
C LEU A 30 10.55 -27.41 -34.74
N GLU A 31 11.42 -28.13 -34.05
CA GLU A 31 12.72 -27.60 -33.60
C GLU A 31 13.58 -27.14 -34.78
N THR A 32 13.61 -27.92 -35.86
CA THR A 32 14.36 -27.56 -37.07
C THR A 32 13.71 -26.31 -37.76
N TYR A 33 12.39 -26.22 -37.77
CA TYR A 33 11.67 -25.12 -38.41
C TYR A 33 11.81 -23.81 -37.62
N PHE A 34 11.71 -23.87 -36.31
CA PHE A 34 11.81 -22.68 -35.46
C PHE A 34 13.27 -22.32 -35.09
N GLY A 35 14.21 -23.26 -35.28
CA GLY A 35 15.61 -23.05 -34.93
C GLY A 35 15.91 -23.08 -33.44
N GLU A 36 14.97 -23.56 -32.62
CA GLU A 36 15.09 -23.65 -31.17
C GLU A 36 14.43 -24.92 -30.64
N PRO A 37 14.91 -25.48 -29.50
CA PRO A 37 14.33 -26.66 -28.89
C PRO A 37 12.90 -26.40 -28.42
N LEU A 38 12.01 -27.37 -28.64
CA LEU A 38 10.65 -27.31 -28.12
C LEU A 38 10.63 -27.43 -26.61
N GLN A 39 10.06 -26.40 -25.98
CA GLN A 39 9.87 -26.42 -24.53
C GLN A 39 8.50 -27.00 -24.19
N VAL A 40 8.47 -27.93 -23.25
CA VAL A 40 7.19 -28.46 -22.75
C VAL A 40 6.51 -27.39 -21.91
N LYS A 41 5.31 -26.96 -22.30
CA LYS A 41 4.54 -25.92 -21.61
C LYS A 41 4.50 -26.14 -20.10
N LYS A 42 4.36 -27.38 -19.66
CA LYS A 42 4.35 -27.74 -18.23
C LYS A 42 5.68 -27.44 -17.53
N GLU A 43 6.79 -27.62 -18.21
CA GLU A 43 8.14 -27.34 -17.66
C GLU A 43 8.36 -25.83 -17.54
N ILE A 44 7.90 -25.06 -18.53
CA ILE A 44 7.94 -23.60 -18.48
C ILE A 44 7.11 -23.09 -17.31
N GLU A 45 5.87 -23.55 -17.19
CA GLU A 45 4.96 -23.17 -16.10
C GLU A 45 5.54 -23.52 -14.73
N LEU A 46 6.17 -24.70 -14.61
CA LEU A 46 6.83 -25.11 -13.36
C LEU A 46 8.05 -24.24 -13.04
N ALA A 47 8.86 -23.94 -14.04
CA ALA A 47 10.03 -23.08 -13.87
C ALA A 47 9.63 -21.65 -13.48
N GLU A 48 8.57 -21.10 -14.09
CA GLU A 48 8.02 -19.78 -13.73
C GLU A 48 7.45 -19.78 -12.32
N SER A 49 6.70 -20.83 -11.94
CA SER A 49 6.19 -20.96 -10.57
C SER A 49 7.32 -20.95 -9.55
N LYS A 50 8.36 -21.75 -9.79
CA LYS A 50 9.52 -21.82 -8.92
C LYS A 50 10.26 -20.48 -8.82
N ARG A 51 10.50 -19.80 -9.95
CA ARG A 51 11.13 -18.46 -9.94
C ARG A 51 10.36 -17.47 -9.11
N ARG A 52 9.03 -17.53 -9.21
CA ARG A 52 8.15 -16.66 -8.43
C ARG A 52 8.21 -16.98 -6.93
N GLU A 53 8.19 -18.27 -6.59
CA GLU A 53 8.31 -18.72 -5.20
C GLU A 53 9.65 -18.29 -4.60
N ASP A 54 10.76 -18.52 -5.30
CA ASP A 54 12.11 -18.12 -4.87
C ASP A 54 12.20 -16.58 -4.70
N TYR A 55 11.65 -15.81 -5.64
CA TYR A 55 11.62 -14.34 -5.57
C TYR A 55 10.89 -13.83 -4.31
N PHE A 56 9.71 -14.35 -4.01
CA PHE A 56 8.97 -13.91 -2.83
C PHE A 56 9.59 -14.46 -1.53
N ALA A 57 10.20 -15.63 -1.54
CA ALA A 57 10.94 -16.16 -0.40
C ALA A 57 12.10 -15.24 -0.02
N GLU A 58 12.92 -14.81 -0.99
CA GLU A 58 14.01 -13.85 -0.76
C GLU A 58 13.50 -12.53 -0.16
N ILE A 59 12.38 -12.01 -0.66
CA ILE A 59 11.80 -10.77 -0.11
C ILE A 59 11.35 -10.98 1.33
N LEU A 60 10.61 -12.07 1.61
CA LEU A 60 10.15 -12.39 2.96
C LEU A 60 11.31 -12.55 3.95
N GLU A 61 12.41 -13.14 3.53
CA GLU A 61 13.63 -13.27 4.34
C GLU A 61 14.30 -11.91 4.61
N SER A 62 14.25 -11.00 3.65
CA SER A 62 14.83 -9.66 3.78
C SER A 62 14.06 -8.73 4.73
N ILE A 63 12.79 -9.01 5.00
CA ILE A 63 11.95 -8.20 5.88
C ILE A 63 12.31 -8.50 7.34
N SER A 64 12.82 -7.51 8.05
CA SER A 64 13.21 -7.63 9.46
C SER A 64 12.02 -7.56 10.41
N ASP A 65 11.00 -6.75 10.09
CA ASP A 65 9.81 -6.61 10.93
C ASP A 65 8.81 -7.76 10.71
N GLU A 66 8.40 -8.40 11.80
CA GLU A 66 7.48 -9.54 11.74
C GLU A 66 6.10 -9.16 11.21
N SER A 67 5.57 -7.98 11.59
CA SER A 67 4.24 -7.55 11.12
C SER A 67 4.21 -7.33 9.60
N GLY A 68 5.27 -6.77 9.04
CA GLY A 68 5.41 -6.60 7.58
C GLY A 68 5.57 -7.93 6.86
N ARG A 69 6.31 -8.87 7.47
CA ARG A 69 6.52 -10.23 6.94
C ARG A 69 5.21 -11.04 6.95
N GLU A 70 4.49 -11.04 8.06
CA GLU A 70 3.21 -11.74 8.19
C GLU A 70 2.15 -11.17 7.22
N TRP A 71 2.08 -9.84 7.10
CA TRP A 71 1.19 -9.19 6.17
C TRP A 71 1.46 -9.64 4.72
N LEU A 72 2.72 -9.57 4.27
CA LEU A 72 3.04 -9.98 2.90
C LEU A 72 2.77 -11.48 2.69
N ARG A 73 3.13 -12.32 3.67
CA ARG A 73 2.84 -13.77 3.62
C ARG A 73 1.35 -14.03 3.47
N SER A 74 0.51 -13.37 4.27
CA SER A 74 -0.94 -13.54 4.23
C SER A 74 -1.53 -13.15 2.86
N ILE A 75 -1.04 -12.06 2.25
CA ILE A 75 -1.47 -11.67 0.91
C ILE A 75 -1.12 -12.77 -0.12
N LEU A 76 0.08 -13.31 -0.05
CA LEU A 76 0.55 -14.30 -1.02
C LEU A 76 -0.15 -15.64 -0.89
N GLU A 77 -0.35 -16.13 0.34
CA GLU A 77 -0.95 -17.44 0.63
C GLU A 77 -2.47 -17.43 0.53
N GLU A 78 -3.11 -16.41 1.09
CA GLU A 78 -4.58 -16.33 1.17
C GLU A 78 -5.20 -15.54 -0.01
N LYS A 79 -4.36 -14.98 -0.89
CA LYS A 79 -4.77 -14.16 -2.06
C LYS A 79 -5.68 -12.98 -1.66
N LYS A 80 -5.35 -12.34 -0.55
CA LYS A 80 -6.07 -11.16 -0.03
C LYS A 80 -6.00 -9.96 -0.96
N GLU A 81 -6.63 -8.88 -0.54
CA GLU A 81 -6.52 -7.59 -1.22
C GLU A 81 -5.05 -7.21 -1.38
N GLY A 82 -4.68 -6.70 -2.57
CA GLY A 82 -3.27 -6.44 -2.96
C GLY A 82 -2.61 -7.58 -3.75
N TYR A 83 -3.09 -8.84 -3.67
CA TYR A 83 -2.49 -9.96 -4.38
C TYR A 83 -2.41 -9.76 -5.89
N LEU A 84 -3.48 -9.28 -6.52
CA LEU A 84 -3.52 -9.03 -7.97
C LEU A 84 -2.53 -7.93 -8.36
N LEU A 85 -2.45 -6.85 -7.57
CA LEU A 85 -1.52 -5.76 -7.79
C LEU A 85 -0.07 -6.24 -7.70
N ILE A 86 0.27 -6.98 -6.66
CA ILE A 86 1.61 -7.56 -6.47
C ILE A 86 1.96 -8.53 -7.62
N THR A 87 1.01 -9.38 -8.01
CA THR A 87 1.22 -10.37 -9.08
C THR A 87 1.40 -9.71 -10.44
N GLN A 88 0.66 -8.64 -10.73
CA GLN A 88 0.82 -7.86 -11.95
C GLN A 88 2.18 -7.19 -11.99
N LEU A 89 2.56 -6.49 -10.92
CA LEU A 89 3.87 -5.82 -10.82
C LEU A 89 5.04 -6.80 -10.92
N TYR A 90 4.91 -8.00 -10.35
CA TYR A 90 5.93 -9.04 -10.50
C TYR A 90 6.19 -9.39 -11.96
N LYS A 91 5.14 -9.45 -12.79
CA LYS A 91 5.27 -9.74 -14.22
C LYS A 91 5.82 -8.57 -15.03
N GLU A 92 5.48 -7.35 -14.65
CA GLU A 92 5.84 -6.13 -15.37
C GLU A 92 7.25 -5.63 -14.99
N SER A 93 7.55 -5.56 -13.71
CA SER A 93 8.80 -5.02 -13.17
C SER A 93 9.13 -5.61 -11.79
N PRO A 94 9.78 -6.78 -11.71
CA PRO A 94 10.13 -7.41 -10.43
C PRO A 94 11.00 -6.52 -9.54
N GLU A 95 11.94 -5.78 -10.12
CA GLU A 95 12.83 -4.91 -9.35
C GLU A 95 12.09 -3.71 -8.73
N GLU A 96 11.16 -3.14 -9.46
CA GLU A 96 10.28 -2.09 -8.91
C GLU A 96 9.41 -2.64 -7.79
N LEU A 97 8.83 -3.82 -7.98
CA LEU A 97 8.05 -4.48 -6.92
C LEU A 97 8.89 -4.73 -5.66
N ARG A 98 10.12 -5.21 -5.81
CA ARG A 98 11.05 -5.41 -4.67
C ARG A 98 11.23 -4.12 -3.88
N SER A 99 11.48 -3.02 -4.58
CA SER A 99 11.63 -1.70 -3.97
C SER A 99 10.35 -1.26 -3.24
N ILE A 100 9.19 -1.42 -3.88
CA ILE A 100 7.89 -1.09 -3.30
C ILE A 100 7.64 -1.88 -2.02
N LEU A 101 7.82 -3.21 -2.05
CA LEU A 101 7.61 -4.07 -0.90
C LEU A 101 8.58 -3.72 0.24
N THR A 102 9.84 -3.43 -0.07
CA THR A 102 10.82 -2.96 0.92
C THR A 102 10.36 -1.67 1.60
N TYR A 103 9.92 -0.68 0.83
CA TYR A 103 9.46 0.59 1.40
C TYR A 103 8.17 0.44 2.21
N VAL A 104 7.21 -0.35 1.71
CA VAL A 104 5.95 -0.59 2.43
C VAL A 104 6.21 -1.30 3.76
N THR A 105 7.01 -2.37 3.78
CA THR A 105 7.32 -3.10 5.02
C THR A 105 8.16 -2.28 6.00
N THR A 106 9.08 -1.43 5.51
CA THR A 106 9.79 -0.45 6.34
C THR A 106 8.81 0.56 6.94
N GLY A 107 7.84 1.03 6.15
CA GLY A 107 6.77 1.90 6.63
C GLY A 107 5.93 1.23 7.71
N ILE A 108 5.55 -0.04 7.54
CA ILE A 108 4.81 -0.83 8.53
C ILE A 108 5.57 -0.90 9.85
N ALA A 109 6.86 -1.20 9.82
CA ALA A 109 7.71 -1.24 11.01
C ALA A 109 7.73 0.11 11.75
N LYS A 110 7.81 1.22 11.00
CA LYS A 110 7.82 2.57 11.56
C LYS A 110 6.48 2.94 12.20
N LEU A 111 5.36 2.57 11.59
CA LEU A 111 4.02 2.79 12.15
C LEU A 111 3.81 2.10 13.50
N LYS A 112 4.36 0.91 13.69
CA LYS A 112 4.33 0.21 14.97
C LYS A 112 4.99 1.03 16.07
N VAL A 113 6.14 1.65 15.79
CA VAL A 113 6.84 2.54 16.74
C VAL A 113 6.00 3.76 17.09
N PHE A 114 5.27 4.34 16.13
CA PHE A 114 4.39 5.48 16.39
C PHE A 114 3.22 5.11 17.29
N GLN A 115 2.60 3.96 17.06
CA GLN A 115 1.52 3.46 17.90
C GLN A 115 1.97 3.22 19.34
N ASP A 116 3.11 2.57 19.51
CA ASP A 116 3.68 2.30 20.84
C ASP A 116 3.99 3.59 21.61
N LYS A 117 4.42 4.63 20.92
CA LYS A 117 4.78 5.94 21.50
C LYS A 117 3.66 6.97 21.47
N LYS A 118 2.49 6.62 20.96
CA LYS A 118 1.37 7.56 20.70
C LYS A 118 1.81 8.81 19.90
N GLN A 119 2.77 8.63 19.00
CA GLN A 119 3.29 9.69 18.16
C GLN A 119 2.49 9.83 16.87
N LYS A 120 2.45 11.04 16.34
CA LYS A 120 1.85 11.34 15.04
C LYS A 120 2.86 12.08 14.17
N GLU A 121 2.93 11.68 12.90
CA GLU A 121 3.84 12.27 11.91
C GLU A 121 3.09 12.62 10.63
N LEU A 122 3.53 13.67 9.96
CA LEU A 122 3.01 14.10 8.67
C LEU A 122 3.28 13.05 7.59
N LEU A 123 2.31 12.73 6.71
CA LEU A 123 2.48 11.75 5.65
C LEU A 123 3.72 12.04 4.79
N ALA A 124 3.94 13.31 4.43
CA ALA A 124 5.10 13.71 3.64
C ALA A 124 6.44 13.45 4.37
N VAL A 125 6.48 13.73 5.68
CA VAL A 125 7.68 13.47 6.51
C VAL A 125 7.90 11.97 6.68
N PHE A 126 6.83 11.22 6.97
CA PHE A 126 6.86 9.77 7.01
C PHE A 126 7.38 9.17 5.69
N SER A 127 6.83 9.60 4.55
CA SER A 127 7.24 9.16 3.22
C SER A 127 8.72 9.44 2.97
N ALA A 128 9.17 10.67 3.25
CA ALA A 128 10.58 11.06 3.08
C ALA A 128 11.51 10.22 3.97
N ASN A 129 11.12 9.98 5.22
CA ASN A 129 11.91 9.20 6.16
C ASN A 129 11.99 7.70 5.80
N VAL A 130 10.99 7.16 5.10
CA VAL A 130 10.96 5.74 4.69
C VAL A 130 11.63 5.54 3.34
N THR A 131 11.45 6.48 2.41
CA THR A 131 11.79 6.26 0.99
C THR A 131 12.75 7.29 0.41
N GLY A 132 13.00 8.40 1.12
CA GLY A 132 13.71 9.56 0.59
C GLY A 132 12.83 10.48 -0.28
N ASN A 133 11.59 10.09 -0.58
CA ASN A 133 10.66 10.86 -1.41
C ASN A 133 9.40 11.23 -0.60
N PRO A 134 9.12 12.52 -0.34
CA PRO A 134 7.96 12.95 0.43
C PRO A 134 6.61 12.60 -0.23
N HIS A 135 6.61 12.34 -1.55
CA HIS A 135 5.42 12.04 -2.35
C HIS A 135 5.21 10.53 -2.63
N TYR A 136 5.99 9.66 -1.99
CA TYR A 136 5.95 8.23 -2.29
C TYR A 136 4.63 7.57 -1.89
N PHE A 137 4.06 7.95 -0.76
CA PHE A 137 2.79 7.46 -0.26
C PHE A 137 1.61 8.39 -0.53
N ASP A 138 1.73 9.29 -1.52
CA ASP A 138 0.61 10.12 -1.96
C ASP A 138 -0.52 9.26 -2.53
N GLU A 139 -1.73 9.77 -2.45
CA GLU A 139 -2.95 9.08 -2.88
C GLU A 139 -2.87 8.60 -4.34
N GLY A 140 -3.28 7.36 -4.55
CA GLY A 140 -3.27 6.70 -5.86
C GLY A 140 -1.94 6.03 -6.23
N LYS A 141 -0.85 6.26 -5.50
CA LYS A 141 0.43 5.58 -5.70
C LYS A 141 0.35 4.11 -5.27
N THR A 142 1.16 3.26 -5.89
CA THR A 142 1.19 1.82 -5.58
C THR A 142 1.60 1.56 -4.13
N GLY A 143 2.64 2.26 -3.66
CA GLY A 143 3.08 2.15 -2.26
C GLY A 143 1.99 2.53 -1.27
N GLU A 144 1.23 3.58 -1.58
CA GLU A 144 0.09 4.00 -0.76
C GLU A 144 -1.02 2.96 -0.71
N LYS A 145 -1.38 2.37 -1.85
CA LYS A 145 -2.42 1.34 -1.90
C LYS A 145 -2.06 0.12 -1.04
N LEU A 146 -0.80 -0.31 -1.09
CA LEU A 146 -0.34 -1.45 -0.31
C LEU A 146 -0.21 -1.12 1.19
N LEU A 147 0.27 0.09 1.53
CA LEU A 147 0.30 0.54 2.91
C LEU A 147 -1.11 0.67 3.50
N PHE A 148 -2.04 1.24 2.74
CA PHE A 148 -3.44 1.36 3.16
C PHE A 148 -4.12 0.00 3.32
N ASN A 149 -3.81 -0.98 2.47
CA ASN A 149 -4.26 -2.36 2.62
C ASN A 149 -3.86 -2.93 3.99
N TYR A 150 -2.58 -2.83 4.36
CA TYR A 150 -2.11 -3.23 5.68
C TYR A 150 -2.88 -2.55 6.81
N LEU A 151 -3.09 -1.24 6.72
CA LEU A 151 -3.80 -0.47 7.73
C LEU A 151 -5.27 -0.87 7.85
N GLY A 152 -5.93 -1.17 6.73
CA GLY A 152 -7.32 -1.62 6.68
C GLY A 152 -7.54 -2.97 7.37
N GLU A 153 -6.56 -3.87 7.33
CA GLU A 153 -6.63 -5.18 8.00
C GLU A 153 -6.50 -5.09 9.52
N ARG A 154 -5.94 -4.00 10.06
CA ARG A 154 -5.69 -3.84 11.50
C ARG A 154 -6.91 -3.50 12.35
N ASN A 155 -8.08 -3.44 11.78
CA ASN A 155 -9.37 -3.34 12.47
C ASN A 155 -9.34 -2.32 13.64
N PHE A 156 -9.21 -1.03 13.30
CA PHE A 156 -9.17 0.07 14.27
C PHE A 156 -10.54 0.36 14.95
N ASP A 157 -11.43 -0.63 15.06
CA ASP A 157 -12.82 -0.47 15.55
C ASP A 157 -13.59 0.70 14.87
N LEU A 158 -13.15 1.08 13.68
CA LEU A 158 -13.72 2.17 12.92
C LEU A 158 -14.89 1.65 12.08
N LYS A 159 -16.09 2.10 12.43
CA LYS A 159 -17.27 1.86 11.59
C LYS A 159 -17.23 2.85 10.42
N GLN A 160 -17.39 2.32 9.21
CA GLN A 160 -17.52 3.15 8.00
C GLN A 160 -18.89 3.85 7.92
N GLU A 161 -19.83 3.48 8.78
CA GLU A 161 -21.20 4.01 8.78
C GLU A 161 -21.22 5.55 8.91
N GLY A 162 -21.77 6.20 7.90
CA GLY A 162 -21.95 7.66 7.87
C GLY A 162 -20.74 8.47 7.40
N LEU A 163 -19.60 7.82 7.08
CA LEU A 163 -18.40 8.48 6.57
C LEU A 163 -18.28 8.31 5.05
N SER A 164 -17.82 9.35 4.38
CA SER A 164 -17.34 9.22 3.00
C SER A 164 -16.09 8.34 2.96
N ARG A 165 -15.76 7.79 1.78
CA ARG A 165 -14.55 6.97 1.61
C ARG A 165 -13.27 7.74 1.99
N ALA A 166 -13.22 9.02 1.68
CA ALA A 166 -12.06 9.87 2.00
C ALA A 166 -11.92 10.10 3.50
N GLU A 167 -13.02 10.39 4.21
CA GLU A 167 -13.03 10.56 5.66
C GLU A 167 -12.64 9.26 6.38
N TYR A 168 -13.19 8.13 5.94
CA TYR A 168 -12.82 6.82 6.48
C TYR A 168 -11.32 6.54 6.32
N LYS A 169 -10.77 6.80 5.12
CA LYS A 169 -9.35 6.64 4.82
C LYS A 169 -8.48 7.54 5.70
N ASN A 170 -8.84 8.82 5.82
CA ASN A 170 -8.11 9.76 6.68
C ASN A 170 -8.13 9.33 8.14
N ARG A 171 -9.25 8.79 8.61
CA ARG A 171 -9.38 8.30 9.98
C ARG A 171 -8.49 7.09 10.25
N ILE A 172 -8.40 6.15 9.30
CA ILE A 172 -7.47 5.01 9.39
C ILE A 172 -6.02 5.49 9.49
N TYR A 173 -5.60 6.44 8.67
CA TYR A 173 -4.26 7.01 8.75
C TYR A 173 -4.01 7.71 10.08
N TYR A 174 -4.99 8.48 10.56
CA TYR A 174 -4.89 9.17 11.84
C TYR A 174 -4.69 8.20 13.01
N GLU A 175 -5.47 7.13 13.07
CA GLU A 175 -5.33 6.09 14.10
C GLU A 175 -3.98 5.36 13.99
N ALA A 176 -3.44 5.23 12.78
CA ALA A 176 -2.11 4.67 12.55
C ALA A 176 -0.96 5.62 12.95
N GLY A 177 -1.26 6.86 13.33
CA GLY A 177 -0.25 7.87 13.68
C GLY A 177 0.21 8.71 12.49
N ILE A 178 -0.48 8.66 11.35
CA ILE A 178 -0.18 9.46 10.17
C ILE A 178 -1.21 10.58 9.99
N LEU A 179 -0.73 11.80 9.88
CA LEU A 179 -1.53 12.96 9.53
C LEU A 179 -1.46 13.20 8.02
N LYS A 180 -2.59 13.01 7.34
CA LYS A 180 -2.75 13.36 5.94
C LYS A 180 -3.27 14.79 5.84
N ASP A 181 -2.73 15.52 4.87
CA ASP A 181 -3.30 16.78 4.38
C ASP A 181 -3.43 17.91 5.43
N GLU A 182 -2.27 18.40 5.87
CA GLU A 182 -2.21 19.37 6.97
C GLU A 182 -2.17 20.81 6.53
N VAL A 183 -1.84 21.04 5.28
CA VAL A 183 -1.64 22.42 4.78
C VAL A 183 -2.97 23.11 4.51
N SER A 184 -4.02 22.31 4.21
CA SER A 184 -5.35 22.83 3.89
C SER A 184 -6.39 22.70 5.02
N ASN A 185 -6.11 21.90 6.06
CA ASN A 185 -7.03 21.65 7.16
C ASN A 185 -6.58 22.38 8.42
N ASP A 186 -7.02 23.62 8.53
CA ASP A 186 -6.90 24.41 9.74
C ASP A 186 -8.25 24.91 10.23
N ALA A 187 -8.35 25.16 11.51
CA ALA A 187 -9.50 25.78 12.14
C ALA A 187 -9.07 27.10 12.77
N LEU A 188 -9.80 28.16 12.44
CA LEU A 188 -9.69 29.40 13.18
C LEU A 188 -10.51 29.27 14.50
N ALA A 189 -9.84 29.38 15.62
CA ALA A 189 -10.44 29.22 16.93
C ALA A 189 -10.22 30.48 17.80
N TYR A 190 -11.19 30.78 18.65
CA TYR A 190 -11.12 31.87 19.60
C TYR A 190 -11.65 31.42 20.97
N GLY A 191 -11.00 31.85 22.04
CA GLY A 191 -11.46 31.57 23.39
C GLY A 191 -11.27 30.11 23.81
N ILE A 192 -10.15 29.49 23.43
CA ILE A 192 -9.84 28.08 23.73
C ILE A 192 -8.55 27.95 24.56
N HIS A 193 -8.48 26.86 25.33
CA HIS A 193 -7.29 26.36 25.98
C HIS A 193 -6.83 25.08 25.31
N GLY A 194 -5.54 24.91 25.14
CA GLY A 194 -4.92 23.69 24.64
C GLY A 194 -4.08 23.00 25.74
N TRP A 195 -4.30 21.72 25.97
CA TRP A 195 -3.58 20.93 26.97
C TRP A 195 -2.61 19.98 26.27
N LYS A 196 -1.35 19.98 26.70
CA LYS A 196 -0.32 19.05 26.24
C LYS A 196 -0.48 17.69 26.96
N PRO A 197 0.07 16.60 26.39
CA PRO A 197 0.04 15.27 27.03
C PRO A 197 0.72 15.19 28.41
N ASP A 198 1.60 16.14 28.73
CA ASP A 198 2.24 16.27 30.04
C ASP A 198 1.36 16.95 31.09
N GLY A 199 0.13 17.33 30.73
CA GLY A 199 -0.82 18.04 31.57
C GLY A 199 -0.61 19.56 31.63
N GLY A 200 0.40 20.09 30.95
CA GLY A 200 0.64 21.53 30.85
C GLY A 200 -0.21 22.20 29.77
N LEU A 201 -0.44 23.51 29.90
CA LEU A 201 -1.06 24.32 28.86
C LEU A 201 -0.09 24.56 27.70
N HIS A 202 -0.64 24.70 26.50
CA HIS A 202 0.15 25.00 25.31
C HIS A 202 0.38 26.52 25.22
N GLU A 203 1.60 26.95 25.49
CA GLU A 203 1.97 28.36 25.67
C GLU A 203 1.55 29.27 24.51
N GLY A 204 1.66 28.78 23.26
CA GLY A 204 1.22 29.55 22.09
C GLY A 204 -0.27 29.78 22.06
N ILE A 205 -1.10 28.78 22.40
CA ILE A 205 -2.56 28.94 22.44
C ILE A 205 -2.98 29.86 23.55
N GLU A 206 -2.38 29.72 24.72
CA GLU A 206 -2.64 30.61 25.87
C GLU A 206 -2.23 32.06 25.56
N GLY A 207 -1.09 32.26 24.85
CA GLY A 207 -0.69 33.61 24.45
C GLY A 207 -1.68 34.30 23.52
N PHE A 208 -2.28 33.59 22.55
CA PHE A 208 -3.38 34.14 21.74
C PHE A 208 -4.61 34.45 22.58
N LEU A 209 -4.93 33.55 23.52
CA LEU A 209 -6.06 33.74 24.41
C LEU A 209 -5.90 34.95 25.32
N GLU A 210 -4.74 35.13 25.93
CA GLU A 210 -4.43 36.30 26.79
C GLU A 210 -4.51 37.61 26.02
N ASN A 211 -4.06 37.62 24.77
CA ASN A 211 -4.13 38.77 23.89
C ASN A 211 -5.52 38.99 23.27
N ARG A 212 -6.50 38.10 23.52
CA ARG A 212 -7.83 38.11 22.92
C ARG A 212 -7.79 38.06 21.39
N GLU A 213 -6.90 37.27 20.86
CA GLU A 213 -6.71 37.07 19.42
C GLU A 213 -7.18 35.68 19.00
N PRO A 214 -7.69 35.52 17.77
CA PRO A 214 -7.98 34.19 17.24
C PRO A 214 -6.66 33.44 16.89
N VAL A 215 -6.66 32.14 17.14
CA VAL A 215 -5.54 31.26 16.80
C VAL A 215 -5.92 30.34 15.64
N LYS A 216 -5.02 30.21 14.68
CA LYS A 216 -5.16 29.24 13.60
C LYS A 216 -4.54 27.91 14.03
N LEU A 217 -5.39 26.90 14.24
CA LEU A 217 -4.97 25.57 14.63
C LEU A 217 -4.83 24.68 13.38
N THR A 218 -3.63 24.20 13.13
CA THR A 218 -3.38 23.17 12.13
C THR A 218 -3.64 21.79 12.71
N LEU A 219 -3.87 20.79 11.87
CA LEU A 219 -3.96 19.38 12.32
C LEU A 219 -2.72 18.96 13.10
N GLN A 220 -1.54 19.46 12.72
CA GLN A 220 -0.31 19.19 13.44
C GLN A 220 -0.35 19.73 14.87
N THR A 221 -0.84 20.94 15.06
CA THR A 221 -1.00 21.54 16.39
C THR A 221 -2.00 20.74 17.21
N ILE A 222 -3.17 20.43 16.62
CA ILE A 222 -4.24 19.66 17.27
C ILE A 222 -3.73 18.27 17.65
N GLY A 223 -2.98 17.59 16.76
CA GLY A 223 -2.42 16.26 17.00
C GLY A 223 -1.39 16.19 18.14
N ARG A 224 -0.86 17.32 18.59
CA ARG A 224 0.07 17.40 19.74
C ARG A 224 -0.63 17.74 21.05
N LEU A 225 -1.94 18.03 21.02
CA LEU A 225 -2.73 18.35 22.20
C LEU A 225 -3.43 17.07 22.70
N GLU A 226 -3.46 16.93 24.01
CA GLU A 226 -4.28 15.92 24.68
C GLU A 226 -5.75 16.34 24.70
N LYS A 227 -6.00 17.65 24.85
CA LYS A 227 -7.34 18.18 25.02
C LYS A 227 -7.41 19.64 24.56
N VAL A 228 -8.54 20.00 23.99
CA VAL A 228 -8.92 21.40 23.72
C VAL A 228 -10.22 21.69 24.44
N CYS A 229 -10.31 22.80 25.15
CA CYS A 229 -11.50 23.25 25.88
C CYS A 229 -11.79 24.72 25.56
N GLY A 230 -13.06 25.08 25.43
CA GLY A 230 -13.49 26.47 25.37
C GLY A 230 -13.51 27.11 26.75
N GLN A 231 -13.35 28.44 26.82
CA GLN A 231 -13.58 29.22 28.01
C GLN A 231 -15.05 29.28 28.41
N SER A 232 -15.96 28.98 27.49
CA SER A 232 -17.42 29.06 27.68
C SER A 232 -18.04 27.65 27.52
N SER A 233 -19.19 27.45 28.14
CA SER A 233 -20.03 26.28 27.93
C SER A 233 -20.76 26.30 26.58
N GLN A 234 -20.74 27.42 25.86
CA GLN A 234 -21.32 27.57 24.53
C GLN A 234 -20.20 27.62 23.47
N VAL A 235 -20.38 26.86 22.42
CA VAL A 235 -19.47 26.83 21.27
C VAL A 235 -20.24 27.22 20.03
N TYR A 236 -19.72 28.18 19.29
CA TYR A 236 -20.24 28.58 17.98
C TYR A 236 -19.32 28.03 16.89
N VAL A 237 -19.89 27.29 15.96
CA VAL A 237 -19.17 26.73 14.79
C VAL A 237 -19.70 27.41 13.55
N VAL A 238 -18.80 27.98 12.75
CA VAL A 238 -19.13 28.66 11.50
C VAL A 238 -18.32 28.02 10.38
N GLU A 239 -18.98 27.52 9.36
CA GLU A 239 -18.33 26.81 8.27
C GLU A 239 -17.60 27.73 7.30
N ASN A 240 -18.13 28.93 7.07
CA ASN A 240 -17.51 29.98 6.26
C ASN A 240 -17.62 31.33 6.99
N PRO A 241 -16.51 31.87 7.51
CA PRO A 241 -16.51 33.25 7.92
C PRO A 241 -16.72 34.13 6.69
N ALA A 242 -17.76 34.92 6.71
CA ALA A 242 -18.10 35.87 5.65
C ALA A 242 -17.02 36.95 5.50
#